data_ed96c0308c6a8ee2503dd3d3610b22aa
#
_entry.id   ed96c0308c6a8ee2503dd3d3610b22aa
#
_cell.length_a   1.000
_cell.length_b   1.000
_cell.length_c   1.000
_cell.angle_alpha   90.00
_cell.angle_beta   90.00
_cell.angle_gamma   90.00
#
_symmetry.space_group_name_H-M   'P 1'
#
loop_
_entity.id
_entity.type
_entity.pdbx_description
1 polymer ?
#
loop_
_entity_poly.entity_id
_entity_poly.type
_entity_poly.pdbx_seq_one_letter_code
_entity_poly.pdbx_strand_id
1 'polypeptide(L)'
;MNSVQILGNLARDPEVRYTKTGRAVATFTVAATNTYVDSATNETKEQTAFINCVAWGKLGEAAGNLRKGSRCFVEGRLQTRSYETQDGQKRYVTELSLIHI
;
A
#
# COMPACT_ATOMS: atom_id res chain seq x y z
N MET A 1 12.32 -15.81 -1.31
CA MET A 1 11.28 -15.37 -0.35
C MET A 1 10.88 -13.94 -0.66
N ASN A 2 9.61 -13.65 -0.63
CA ASN A 2 9.09 -12.32 -0.90
C ASN A 2 7.96 -12.06 0.10
N SER A 3 8.27 -11.44 1.19
CA SER A 3 7.33 -11.16 2.28
C SER A 3 7.63 -9.80 2.88
N VAL A 4 6.60 -9.00 3.03
CA VAL A 4 6.71 -7.63 3.56
C VAL A 4 5.64 -7.43 4.62
N GLN A 5 6.03 -6.91 5.77
CA GLN A 5 5.12 -6.55 6.85
C GLN A 5 5.29 -5.06 7.13
N ILE A 6 4.18 -4.35 7.20
CA ILE A 6 4.19 -2.91 7.41
C ILE A 6 3.15 -2.52 8.44
N LEU A 7 3.55 -1.71 9.40
CA LEU A 7 2.64 -1.08 10.35
C LEU A 7 2.65 0.42 10.06
N GLY A 8 1.48 0.98 9.83
CA GLY A 8 1.37 2.39 9.51
C GLY A 8 -0.07 2.87 9.51
N ASN A 9 -0.28 4.01 8.89
CA ASN A 9 -1.59 4.62 8.80
C ASN A 9 -1.95 4.85 7.34
N LEU A 10 -3.22 4.73 7.01
CA LEU A 10 -3.67 5.01 5.64
C LEU A 10 -3.47 6.49 5.33
N ALA A 11 -2.81 6.75 4.21
CA ALA A 11 -2.54 8.12 3.75
C ALA A 11 -3.75 8.76 3.09
N ARG A 12 -4.71 7.95 2.64
CA ARG A 12 -5.95 8.39 2.01
C ARG A 12 -7.02 7.32 2.18
N ASP A 13 -8.26 7.65 1.87
CA ASP A 13 -9.33 6.66 1.88
C ASP A 13 -9.07 5.59 0.82
N PRO A 14 -9.35 4.31 1.13
CA PRO A 14 -9.21 3.25 0.14
C PRO A 14 -10.19 3.44 -1.01
N GLU A 15 -9.77 3.03 -2.19
CA GLU A 15 -10.61 3.00 -3.38
C GLU A 15 -10.97 1.55 -3.67
N VAL A 16 -12.27 1.24 -3.71
CA VAL A 16 -12.75 -0.12 -3.97
C VAL A 16 -13.43 -0.15 -5.32
N ARG A 17 -13.03 -1.11 -6.15
CA ARG A 17 -13.65 -1.37 -7.44
C ARG A 17 -14.02 -2.84 -7.52
N TYR A 18 -14.87 -3.17 -8.48
CA TYR A 18 -15.28 -4.54 -8.72
C TYR A 18 -14.96 -4.94 -10.14
N THR A 19 -14.43 -6.16 -10.30
CA THR A 19 -14.18 -6.73 -11.62
C THR A 19 -15.51 -7.12 -12.27
N LYS A 20 -15.47 -7.48 -13.56
CA LYS A 20 -16.65 -7.93 -14.29
C LYS A 20 -17.29 -9.16 -13.66
N THR A 21 -16.50 -9.98 -12.96
CA THR A 21 -16.98 -11.17 -12.26
C THR A 21 -17.47 -10.87 -10.85
N GLY A 22 -17.44 -9.60 -10.43
CA GLY A 22 -17.91 -9.19 -9.10
C GLY A 22 -16.89 -9.31 -7.99
N ARG A 23 -15.63 -9.52 -8.33
CA ARG A 23 -14.56 -9.60 -7.33
C ARG A 23 -14.10 -8.21 -6.92
N ALA A 24 -14.05 -7.96 -5.62
CA ALA A 24 -13.59 -6.68 -5.10
C ALA A 24 -12.07 -6.54 -5.26
N VAL A 25 -11.63 -5.33 -5.56
CA VAL A 25 -10.22 -4.95 -5.52
C VAL A 25 -10.12 -3.59 -4.85
N ALA A 26 -9.37 -3.52 -3.76
CA ALA A 26 -9.13 -2.28 -3.02
C ALA A 26 -7.70 -1.84 -3.23
N THR A 27 -7.53 -0.54 -3.50
CA THR A 27 -6.21 0.09 -3.57
C THR A 27 -6.13 1.16 -2.50
N PHE A 28 -5.01 1.22 -1.82
CA PHE A 28 -4.78 2.22 -0.79
C PHE A 28 -3.28 2.40 -0.58
N THR A 29 -2.93 3.44 0.16
CA THR A 29 -1.53 3.78 0.45
C THR A 29 -1.34 3.80 1.95
N VAL A 30 -0.33 3.07 2.42
CA VAL A 30 0.04 3.04 3.84
C VAL A 30 1.28 3.91 4.03
N ALA A 31 1.20 4.84 4.95
CA ALA A 31 2.33 5.67 5.36
C ALA A 31 2.99 5.01 6.58
N ALA A 32 4.20 4.53 6.39
CA ALA A 32 4.99 3.89 7.44
C ALA A 32 6.16 4.79 7.80
N THR A 33 6.24 5.19 9.06
CA THR A 33 7.23 6.15 9.53
C THR A 33 8.25 5.47 10.41
N ASN A 34 9.53 5.71 10.11
CA ASN A 34 10.67 5.31 10.92
C ASN A 34 11.33 6.55 11.50
N THR A 35 11.81 6.43 12.72
CA THR A 35 12.61 7.49 13.34
C THR A 35 14.07 7.06 13.37
N TYR A 36 14.94 8.03 13.21
CA TYR A 36 16.39 7.79 13.30
C TYR A 36 17.06 9.02 13.90
N VAL A 37 18.26 8.82 14.44
CA VAL A 37 19.06 9.90 15.00
C VAL A 37 20.11 10.30 13.97
N ASP A 38 20.12 11.57 13.61
CA ASP A 38 21.14 12.14 12.72
C ASP A 38 22.45 12.25 13.52
N SER A 39 23.49 11.52 13.12
CA SER A 39 24.76 11.48 13.83
C SER A 39 25.52 12.81 13.76
N ALA A 40 25.25 13.64 12.76
CA ALA A 40 25.90 14.94 12.60
C ALA A 40 25.35 15.99 13.55
N THR A 41 24.01 15.99 13.77
CA THR A 41 23.31 17.01 14.58
C THR A 41 22.79 16.45 15.90
N ASN A 42 22.79 15.12 16.06
CA ASN A 42 22.21 14.42 17.20
C ASN A 42 20.70 14.69 17.37
N GLU A 43 20.03 15.09 16.29
CA GLU A 43 18.59 15.32 16.27
C GLU A 43 17.86 14.06 15.86
N THR A 44 16.67 13.85 16.44
CA THR A 44 15.76 12.79 16.01
C THR A 44 15.01 13.25 14.78
N LYS A 45 15.09 12.46 13.72
CA LYS A 45 14.40 12.75 12.45
C LYS A 45 13.47 11.61 12.10
N GLU A 46 12.48 11.93 11.27
CA GLU A 46 11.52 10.96 10.77
C GLU A 46 11.67 10.78 9.26
N GLN A 47 11.48 9.56 8.83
CA GLN A 47 11.41 9.21 7.41
C GLN A 47 10.15 8.40 7.19
N THR A 48 9.32 8.82 6.22
CA THR A 48 8.06 8.14 5.93
C THR A 48 8.14 7.52 4.54
N ALA A 49 7.79 6.23 4.48
CA ALA A 49 7.62 5.52 3.23
C ALA A 49 6.12 5.43 2.93
N PHE A 50 5.76 5.70 1.68
CA PHE A 50 4.38 5.58 1.20
C PHE A 50 4.29 4.33 0.33
N ILE A 51 3.58 3.33 0.81
CA ILE A 51 3.52 2.03 0.16
C ILE A 51 2.14 1.83 -0.45
N ASN A 52 2.10 1.67 -1.76
CA ASN A 52 0.87 1.36 -2.47
C ASN A 52 0.53 -0.10 -2.27
N CYS A 53 -0.70 -0.36 -1.86
CA CYS A 53 -1.19 -1.70 -1.54
C CYS A 53 -2.40 -2.03 -2.40
N VAL A 54 -2.54 -3.31 -2.71
CA VAL A 54 -3.72 -3.84 -3.39
C VAL A 54 -4.21 -5.08 -2.64
N ALA A 55 -5.52 -5.16 -2.44
CA ALA A 55 -6.15 -6.28 -1.76
C ALA A 55 -7.34 -6.78 -2.57
N TRP A 56 -7.45 -8.08 -2.72
CA TRP A 56 -8.45 -8.72 -3.56
C TRP A 56 -9.49 -9.49 -2.76
N GLY A 57 -10.70 -9.56 -3.27
CA GLY A 57 -11.77 -10.38 -2.73
C GLY A 57 -12.22 -9.91 -1.35
N LYS A 58 -12.38 -10.84 -0.43
CA LYS A 58 -12.82 -10.53 0.94
C LYS A 58 -11.87 -9.59 1.66
N LEU A 59 -10.59 -9.74 1.40
CA LEU A 59 -9.57 -8.86 1.96
C LEU A 59 -9.73 -7.43 1.42
N GLY A 60 -10.06 -7.30 0.14
CA GLY A 60 -10.36 -6.02 -0.48
C GLY A 60 -11.60 -5.35 0.12
N GLU A 61 -12.65 -6.14 0.37
CA GLU A 61 -13.84 -5.61 1.02
C GLU A 61 -13.55 -5.14 2.45
N ALA A 62 -12.75 -5.91 3.20
CA ALA A 62 -12.34 -5.52 4.55
C ALA A 62 -11.51 -4.23 4.52
N ALA A 63 -10.57 -4.11 3.59
CA ALA A 63 -9.76 -2.91 3.44
C ALA A 63 -10.61 -1.68 3.12
N GLY A 64 -11.69 -1.85 2.39
CA GLY A 64 -12.62 -0.78 2.03
C GLY A 64 -13.31 -0.12 3.22
N ASN A 65 -13.34 -0.78 4.37
CA ASN A 65 -13.94 -0.23 5.59
C ASN A 65 -12.98 0.70 6.35
N LEU A 66 -11.72 0.73 5.97
CA LEU A 66 -10.74 1.63 6.57
C LEU A 66 -10.94 3.04 6.03
N ARG A 67 -10.35 4.01 6.71
CA ARG A 67 -10.43 5.41 6.32
C ARG A 67 -9.04 6.04 6.40
N LYS A 68 -8.87 7.18 5.75
CA LYS A 68 -7.67 8.00 5.89
C LYS A 68 -7.33 8.15 7.38
N GLY A 69 -6.10 7.89 7.74
CA GLY A 69 -5.62 7.94 9.11
C GLY A 69 -5.78 6.66 9.91
N SER A 70 -6.53 5.68 9.42
CA SER A 70 -6.67 4.39 10.10
C SER A 70 -5.31 3.73 10.29
N ARG A 71 -5.04 3.25 11.49
CA ARG A 71 -3.83 2.49 11.78
C ARG A 71 -4.04 1.04 11.37
N CYS A 72 -3.10 0.48 10.64
CA CYS A 72 -3.22 -0.89 10.17
C CYS A 72 -1.87 -1.59 10.10
N PHE A 73 -1.93 -2.89 10.23
CA PHE A 73 -0.81 -3.79 9.95
C PHE A 73 -1.15 -4.56 8.68
N VAL A 74 -0.24 -4.54 7.71
CA VAL A 74 -0.44 -5.24 6.44
C VAL A 74 0.71 -6.19 6.19
N GLU A 75 0.38 -7.34 5.62
CA GLU A 75 1.36 -8.33 5.21
C GLU A 75 1.05 -8.78 3.80
N GLY A 76 2.07 -8.92 3.00
CA GLY A 76 1.89 -9.35 1.62
C GLY A 76 3.21 -9.55 0.91
N ARG A 77 3.14 -9.54 -0.40
CA ARG A 77 4.28 -9.71 -1.30
C ARG A 77 4.41 -8.50 -2.20
N LEU A 78 5.63 -8.11 -2.47
CA LEU A 78 5.88 -7.10 -3.50
C LEU A 78 5.60 -7.72 -4.87
N GLN A 79 4.92 -6.97 -5.71
CA GLN A 79 4.69 -7.36 -7.10
C GLN A 79 4.90 -6.16 -8.01
N THR A 80 5.32 -6.44 -9.22
CA THR A 80 5.47 -5.43 -10.26
C THR A 80 4.52 -5.80 -11.40
N ARG A 81 3.75 -4.83 -11.83
CA ARG A 81 2.88 -4.98 -13.00
C ARG A 81 3.15 -3.84 -13.97
N SER A 82 2.79 -4.06 -15.22
CA SER A 82 2.92 -3.05 -16.25
C SER A 82 1.55 -2.56 -16.70
N TYR A 83 1.51 -1.33 -17.16
CA TYR A 83 0.33 -0.75 -17.80
C TYR A 83 0.78 0.19 -18.90
N GLU A 84 -0.12 0.46 -19.84
CA GLU A 84 0.14 1.41 -20.91
C GLU A 84 -0.53 2.74 -20.61
N THR A 85 0.20 3.81 -20.88
CA THR A 85 -0.35 5.17 -20.81
C THR A 85 -1.13 5.46 -22.08
N GLN A 86 -1.88 6.57 -22.09
CA GLN A 86 -2.67 6.97 -23.26
C GLN A 86 -1.81 7.24 -24.50
N ASP A 87 -0.55 7.62 -24.31
CA ASP A 87 0.40 7.87 -25.41
C ASP A 87 1.16 6.61 -25.82
N GLY A 88 0.76 5.45 -25.34
CA GLY A 88 1.31 4.15 -25.74
C GLY A 88 2.60 3.76 -25.05
N GLN A 89 3.03 4.50 -24.04
CA GLN A 89 4.23 4.14 -23.28
C GLN A 89 3.92 3.08 -22.21
N LYS A 90 4.82 2.12 -22.09
CA LYS A 90 4.72 1.07 -21.08
C LYS A 90 5.33 1.57 -19.78
N ARG A 91 4.58 1.47 -18.70
CA ARG A 91 5.01 1.84 -17.35
C ARG A 91 4.93 0.64 -16.42
N TYR A 92 5.77 0.68 -15.40
CA TYR A 92 5.82 -0.36 -14.38
C TYR A 92 5.47 0.26 -13.02
N VAL A 93 4.74 -0.49 -12.22
CA VAL A 93 4.44 -0.09 -10.85
C VAL A 93 4.76 -1.25 -9.92
N THR A 94 5.42 -0.93 -8.80
CA THR A 94 5.68 -1.90 -7.74
C THR A 94 4.76 -1.59 -6.57
N GLU A 95 4.05 -2.60 -6.13
CA GLU A 95 3.06 -2.46 -5.08
C GLU A 95 3.07 -3.69 -4.17
N LEU A 96 2.44 -3.56 -3.01
CA LEU A 96 2.30 -4.67 -2.07
C LEU A 96 0.96 -5.35 -2.32
N SER A 97 1.01 -6.61 -2.73
CA SER A 97 -0.18 -7.44 -2.87
C SER A 97 -0.45 -8.12 -1.54
N LEU A 98 -1.56 -7.77 -0.91
CA LEU A 98 -1.84 -8.19 0.45
C LEU A 98 -2.27 -9.64 0.56
N ILE A 99 -1.78 -10.28 1.60
CA ILE A 99 -2.19 -11.60 2.04
C ILE A 99 -3.01 -11.47 3.33
N HIS A 100 -2.67 -10.47 4.13
CA HIS A 100 -3.30 -10.27 5.44
C HIS A 100 -3.32 -8.78 5.80
N ILE A 101 -4.33 -8.37 6.53
CA ILE A 101 -4.48 -6.99 6.98
C ILE A 101 -5.03 -6.96 8.42
#